data_1ae01601181e9dc2f054c2145ad398cb
#
_entry.id   1ae01601181e9dc2f054c2145ad398cb
#
_cell.length_a   1.000
_cell.length_b   1.000
_cell.length_c   1.000
_cell.angle_alpha   90.00
_cell.angle_beta   90.00
_cell.angle_gamma   90.00
#
_symmetry.space_group_name_H-M   'P 1'
#
loop_
_entity.id
_entity.type
_entity.pdbx_description
1 polymer ?
#
loop_
_entity_poly.entity_id
_entity_poly.type
_entity_poly.pdbx_seq_one_letter_code
_entity_poly.pdbx_strand_id
1 'polypeptide(L)'
;ERLKNGRWAPATIGISYRSVRGFYNFVAEKSKTKFPYDILKRLKISTPTKQHKRDAINRYEFELIKDFIIKKQDNPYWGKFILMLRLQLKTGMRVGEIVGIRNRNIDTTTRQITIIGKGDRTRKLNFVDKTDEHIWESILDKMSNGIFLFYRTRVQYFPNEDEMVEIDIDKNLPTTTSYYSQRFREMREALGLRGKGVITSHSIRRYWITRFVGEGNTRDLTRRLAGHTSTRMIDYYMGELIEPETITTIDIGV
;
A
#
# COMPACT_ATOMS: atom_id res chain seq x y z
N GLU A 1 -30.45 -12.51 -10.36
CA GLU A 1 -31.35 -11.67 -9.52
C GLU A 1 -30.57 -10.71 -8.62
N ARG A 2 -29.58 -11.18 -7.82
CA ARG A 2 -28.74 -10.30 -6.97
C ARG A 2 -27.94 -9.26 -7.76
N LEU A 3 -27.56 -9.54 -9.00
CA LEU A 3 -26.84 -8.63 -9.87
C LEU A 3 -27.70 -7.46 -10.38
N LYS A 4 -29.02 -7.67 -10.49
CA LYS A 4 -29.96 -6.64 -10.96
C LYS A 4 -30.42 -5.68 -9.83
N ASN A 5 -30.32 -6.10 -8.57
CA ASN A 5 -30.85 -5.32 -7.43
C ASN A 5 -29.89 -4.29 -6.85
N GLY A 6 -28.87 -3.87 -7.59
CA GLY A 6 -27.98 -2.74 -7.19
C GLY A 6 -27.14 -2.93 -5.93
N ARG A 7 -27.07 -4.14 -5.36
CA ARG A 7 -26.36 -4.43 -4.11
C ARG A 7 -24.84 -4.54 -4.27
N TRP A 8 -24.33 -4.66 -5.48
CA TRP A 8 -22.91 -4.81 -5.74
C TRP A 8 -22.38 -3.66 -6.57
N ALA A 9 -21.20 -3.15 -6.20
CA ALA A 9 -20.53 -2.15 -7.00
C ALA A 9 -20.21 -2.70 -8.41
N PRO A 10 -20.33 -1.89 -9.47
CA PRO A 10 -20.08 -2.33 -10.85
C PRO A 10 -18.72 -3.01 -11.07
N ALA A 11 -17.66 -2.53 -10.35
CA ALA A 11 -16.35 -3.17 -10.38
C ALA A 11 -16.37 -4.60 -9.81
N THR A 12 -17.12 -4.83 -8.73
CA THR A 12 -17.31 -6.16 -8.12
C THR A 12 -18.04 -7.09 -9.09
N ILE A 13 -19.08 -6.60 -9.76
CA ILE A 13 -19.80 -7.35 -10.80
C ILE A 13 -18.83 -7.76 -11.92
N GLY A 14 -17.99 -6.82 -12.39
CA GLY A 14 -17.01 -7.11 -13.45
C GLY A 14 -15.97 -8.15 -13.05
N ILE A 15 -15.52 -8.13 -11.79
CA ILE A 15 -14.57 -9.14 -11.25
C ILE A 15 -15.28 -10.51 -11.19
N SER A 16 -16.46 -10.58 -10.59
CA SER A 16 -17.24 -11.81 -10.47
C SER A 16 -17.54 -12.43 -11.83
N TYR A 17 -17.93 -11.61 -12.81
CA TYR A 17 -18.17 -12.06 -14.18
C TYR A 17 -16.91 -12.67 -14.82
N ARG A 18 -15.74 -12.01 -14.67
CA ARG A 18 -14.47 -12.54 -15.21
C ARG A 18 -14.08 -13.86 -14.54
N SER A 19 -14.29 -13.99 -13.23
CA SER A 19 -14.01 -15.22 -12.49
C SER A 19 -14.89 -16.37 -12.93
N VAL A 20 -16.19 -16.12 -13.07
CA VAL A 20 -17.15 -17.13 -13.58
C VAL A 20 -16.81 -17.53 -15.01
N ARG A 21 -16.53 -16.56 -15.89
CA ARG A 21 -16.11 -16.83 -17.26
C ARG A 21 -14.82 -17.64 -17.33
N GLY A 22 -13.82 -17.30 -16.49
CA GLY A 22 -12.57 -18.05 -16.41
C GLY A 22 -12.78 -19.49 -15.98
N PHE A 23 -13.65 -19.72 -14.98
CA PHE A 23 -14.02 -21.06 -14.54
C PHE A 23 -14.72 -21.86 -15.65
N TYR A 24 -15.70 -21.29 -16.34
CA TYR A 24 -16.38 -21.97 -17.45
C TYR A 24 -15.43 -22.31 -18.61
N ASN A 25 -14.50 -21.42 -18.95
CA ASN A 25 -13.47 -21.68 -19.95
C ASN A 25 -12.59 -22.87 -19.56
N PHE A 26 -12.16 -22.90 -18.30
CA PHE A 26 -11.36 -24.00 -17.76
C PHE A 26 -12.10 -25.34 -17.81
N VAL A 27 -13.36 -25.35 -17.37
CA VAL A 27 -14.18 -26.58 -17.42
C VAL A 27 -14.41 -27.04 -18.85
N ALA A 28 -14.73 -26.14 -19.79
CA ALA A 28 -14.91 -26.46 -21.19
C ALA A 28 -13.63 -27.06 -21.83
N GLU A 29 -12.46 -26.51 -21.49
CA GLU A 29 -11.19 -27.02 -21.96
C GLU A 29 -10.88 -28.42 -21.41
N LYS A 30 -11.15 -28.66 -20.12
CA LYS A 30 -10.83 -29.95 -19.46
C LYS A 30 -11.83 -31.06 -19.77
N SER A 31 -13.10 -30.75 -19.88
CA SER A 31 -14.17 -31.75 -20.07
C SER A 31 -14.40 -32.11 -21.53
N LYS A 32 -13.78 -31.42 -22.50
CA LYS A 32 -14.05 -31.52 -23.94
C LYS A 32 -15.56 -31.40 -24.29
N THR A 33 -16.38 -30.93 -23.37
CA THR A 33 -17.82 -30.77 -23.52
C THR A 33 -18.11 -29.38 -24.07
N LYS A 34 -18.95 -29.28 -25.10
CA LYS A 34 -19.47 -27.97 -25.53
C LYS A 34 -20.44 -27.47 -24.46
N PHE A 35 -19.94 -26.79 -23.46
CA PHE A 35 -20.80 -26.02 -22.56
C PHE A 35 -21.54 -24.95 -23.36
N PRO A 36 -22.79 -24.62 -23.00
CA PRO A 36 -23.53 -23.54 -23.64
C PRO A 36 -22.87 -22.20 -23.37
N TYR A 37 -21.80 -21.91 -24.12
CA TYR A 37 -21.01 -20.68 -24.07
C TYR A 37 -21.88 -19.43 -24.35
N ASP A 38 -23.04 -19.63 -24.94
CA ASP A 38 -23.98 -18.57 -25.30
C ASP A 38 -24.59 -17.84 -24.09
N ILE A 39 -24.75 -18.51 -22.96
CA ILE A 39 -25.33 -17.86 -21.77
C ILE A 39 -24.42 -16.71 -21.28
N LEU A 40 -23.12 -16.94 -21.27
CA LEU A 40 -22.17 -15.90 -20.83
C LEU A 40 -21.99 -14.79 -21.87
N LYS A 41 -22.11 -15.11 -23.18
CA LYS A 41 -22.09 -14.10 -24.24
C LYS A 41 -23.35 -13.22 -24.23
N ARG A 42 -24.52 -13.79 -23.85
CA ARG A 42 -25.78 -13.06 -23.73
C ARG A 42 -25.81 -12.12 -22.52
N LEU A 43 -25.05 -12.40 -21.50
CA LEU A 43 -24.87 -11.49 -20.36
C LEU A 43 -23.97 -10.31 -20.77
N LYS A 44 -24.56 -9.31 -21.42
CA LYS A 44 -23.91 -8.02 -21.67
C LYS A 44 -23.76 -7.27 -20.33
N ILE A 45 -22.71 -7.58 -19.58
CA ILE A 45 -22.36 -6.83 -18.37
C ILE A 45 -21.47 -5.68 -18.81
N SER A 46 -22.04 -4.48 -18.83
CA SER A 46 -21.24 -3.29 -19.01
C SER A 46 -20.37 -3.11 -17.76
N THR A 47 -19.07 -3.32 -17.90
CA THR A 47 -18.12 -2.92 -16.87
C THR A 47 -17.94 -1.40 -17.02
N PRO A 48 -18.15 -0.62 -15.97
CA PRO A 48 -17.94 0.81 -16.06
C PRO A 48 -16.48 1.08 -16.42
N THR A 49 -16.28 1.80 -17.49
CA THR A 49 -14.97 2.23 -17.99
C THR A 49 -14.31 3.30 -17.13
N LYS A 50 -15.10 3.97 -16.29
CA LYS A 50 -14.59 4.96 -15.35
C LYS A 50 -14.53 4.36 -13.94
N GLN A 51 -13.38 3.82 -13.56
CA GLN A 51 -13.06 3.69 -12.15
C GLN A 51 -12.90 5.10 -11.58
N HIS A 52 -13.56 5.40 -10.47
CA HIS A 52 -13.21 6.56 -9.67
C HIS A 52 -11.74 6.40 -9.28
N LYS A 53 -10.89 7.19 -9.90
CA LYS A 53 -9.49 7.23 -9.58
C LYS A 53 -9.38 7.84 -8.17
N ARG A 54 -8.71 7.13 -7.28
CA ARG A 54 -8.34 7.67 -5.98
C ARG A 54 -7.13 8.56 -6.20
N ASP A 55 -7.24 9.83 -5.86
CA ASP A 55 -6.18 10.79 -6.08
C ASP A 55 -4.94 10.50 -5.20
N ALA A 56 -3.79 10.99 -5.63
CA ALA A 56 -2.63 11.08 -4.75
C ALA A 56 -2.98 12.01 -3.58
N ILE A 57 -2.29 11.88 -2.45
CA ILE A 57 -2.38 12.89 -1.41
C ILE A 57 -1.83 14.21 -1.95
N ASN A 58 -2.48 15.31 -1.61
CA ASN A 58 -2.00 16.64 -1.93
C ASN A 58 -0.99 17.13 -0.88
N ARG A 59 -0.40 18.31 -1.10
CA ARG A 59 0.61 18.89 -0.20
C ARG A 59 0.06 19.13 1.22
N TYR A 60 -1.15 19.63 1.35
CA TYR A 60 -1.77 19.87 2.65
C TYR A 60 -1.99 18.56 3.42
N GLU A 61 -2.51 17.53 2.77
CA GLU A 61 -2.70 16.20 3.37
C GLU A 61 -1.36 15.58 3.77
N PHE A 62 -0.31 15.78 2.97
CA PHE A 62 1.03 15.32 3.29
C PHE A 62 1.57 15.99 4.56
N GLU A 63 1.46 17.31 4.70
CA GLU A 63 1.91 18.02 5.89
C GLU A 63 1.14 17.58 7.15
N LEU A 64 -0.18 17.37 7.05
CA LEU A 64 -0.96 16.81 8.16
C LEU A 64 -0.48 15.42 8.59
N ILE A 65 -0.17 14.55 7.62
CA ILE A 65 0.36 13.21 7.91
C ILE A 65 1.74 13.32 8.55
N LYS A 66 2.59 14.20 8.06
CA LYS A 66 3.91 14.46 8.62
C LYS A 66 3.82 14.93 10.09
N ASP A 67 2.97 15.90 10.38
CA ASP A 67 2.73 16.38 11.75
C ASP A 67 2.20 15.26 12.66
N PHE A 68 1.32 14.42 12.14
CA PHE A 68 0.84 13.25 12.89
C PHE A 68 1.97 12.29 13.24
N ILE A 69 2.85 12.00 12.29
CA ILE A 69 4.02 11.14 12.49
C ILE A 69 4.89 11.71 13.62
N ILE A 70 5.24 12.99 13.55
CA ILE A 70 6.08 13.66 14.55
C ILE A 70 5.44 13.61 15.94
N LYS A 71 4.14 13.92 16.04
CA LYS A 71 3.41 13.95 17.31
C LYS A 71 3.20 12.57 17.95
N LYS A 72 3.18 11.51 17.15
CA LYS A 72 2.80 10.18 17.60
C LYS A 72 3.91 9.13 17.52
N GLN A 73 5.13 9.50 17.08
CA GLN A 73 6.21 8.55 16.86
C GLN A 73 6.61 7.75 18.10
N ASP A 74 6.58 8.40 19.28
CA ASP A 74 6.99 7.77 20.54
C ASP A 74 5.82 7.09 21.27
N ASN A 75 4.63 7.14 20.71
CA ASN A 75 3.45 6.51 21.30
C ASN A 75 3.42 5.00 20.98
N PRO A 76 3.37 4.11 21.98
CA PRO A 76 3.47 2.66 21.80
C PRO A 76 2.32 2.07 20.96
N TYR A 77 1.17 2.71 20.92
CA TYR A 77 0.04 2.31 20.08
C TYR A 77 0.26 2.60 18.59
N TRP A 78 1.02 3.66 18.28
CA TRP A 78 1.23 4.13 16.91
C TRP A 78 2.58 3.73 16.31
N GLY A 79 3.58 3.41 17.12
CA GLY A 79 4.97 3.26 16.68
C GLY A 79 5.18 2.29 15.51
N LYS A 80 4.55 1.10 15.56
CA LYS A 80 4.64 0.15 14.46
C LYS A 80 4.00 0.68 13.18
N PHE A 81 2.81 1.27 13.27
CA PHE A 81 2.13 1.84 12.11
C PHE A 81 2.91 3.02 11.51
N ILE A 82 3.48 3.87 12.36
CA ILE A 82 4.29 5.03 11.93
C ILE A 82 5.51 4.57 11.14
N LEU A 83 6.22 3.55 11.61
CA LEU A 83 7.35 3.00 10.85
C LEU A 83 6.90 2.44 9.49
N MET A 84 5.78 1.71 9.45
CA MET A 84 5.21 1.22 8.19
C MET A 84 4.83 2.37 7.25
N LEU A 85 4.26 3.44 7.79
CA LEU A 85 3.85 4.63 7.03
C LEU A 85 5.07 5.40 6.50
N ARG A 86 6.11 5.60 7.32
CA ARG A 86 7.39 6.19 6.90
C ARG A 86 8.01 5.40 5.75
N LEU A 87 8.07 4.08 5.87
CA LEU A 87 8.56 3.22 4.79
C LEU A 87 7.73 3.39 3.51
N GLN A 88 6.41 3.50 3.62
CA GLN A 88 5.56 3.69 2.45
C GLN A 88 5.77 5.07 1.81
N LEU A 89 5.87 6.13 2.60
CA LEU A 89 6.14 7.49 2.12
C LEU A 89 7.51 7.59 1.42
N LYS A 90 8.54 6.95 1.99
CA LYS A 90 9.91 6.98 1.45
C LYS A 90 10.08 6.13 0.19
N THR A 91 9.42 5.00 0.10
CA THR A 91 9.74 3.96 -0.91
C THR A 91 8.59 3.65 -1.87
N GLY A 92 7.40 4.14 -1.60
CA GLY A 92 6.20 3.81 -2.38
C GLY A 92 5.80 2.34 -2.33
N MET A 93 6.27 1.54 -1.37
CA MET A 93 5.94 0.11 -1.24
C MET A 93 4.43 -0.14 -1.15
N ARG A 94 4.00 -1.33 -1.62
CA ARG A 94 2.65 -1.82 -1.33
C ARG A 94 2.56 -2.28 0.13
N VAL A 95 1.40 -2.09 0.76
CA VAL A 95 1.19 -2.55 2.15
C VAL A 95 1.52 -4.04 2.30
N GLY A 96 1.14 -4.87 1.34
CA GLY A 96 1.48 -6.29 1.37
C GLY A 96 2.99 -6.58 1.33
N GLU A 97 3.77 -5.73 0.68
CA GLU A 97 5.23 -5.82 0.67
C GLU A 97 5.82 -5.39 2.03
N ILE A 98 5.28 -4.33 2.64
CA ILE A 98 5.71 -3.84 3.97
C ILE A 98 5.46 -4.89 5.04
N VAL A 99 4.24 -5.42 5.14
CA VAL A 99 3.92 -6.45 6.15
C VAL A 99 4.71 -7.74 5.96
N GLY A 100 5.16 -8.00 4.72
CA GLY A 100 5.95 -9.17 4.36
C GLY A 100 7.47 -9.04 4.55
N ILE A 101 7.98 -7.89 5.06
CA ILE A 101 9.43 -7.72 5.29
C ILE A 101 9.88 -8.74 6.34
N ARG A 102 10.87 -9.56 5.96
CA ARG A 102 11.50 -10.52 6.87
C ARG A 102 12.84 -9.99 7.36
N ASN A 103 13.19 -10.24 8.60
CA ASN A 103 14.46 -9.81 9.19
C ASN A 103 15.67 -10.26 8.37
N ARG A 104 15.65 -11.48 7.82
CA ARG A 104 16.71 -12.00 6.93
C ARG A 104 16.89 -11.24 5.61
N ASN A 105 15.94 -10.40 5.24
CA ASN A 105 15.99 -9.59 4.03
C ASN A 105 16.55 -8.19 4.29
N ILE A 106 16.95 -7.91 5.53
CA ILE A 106 17.54 -6.64 5.97
C ILE A 106 19.03 -6.87 6.11
N ASP A 107 19.81 -6.20 5.26
CA ASP A 107 21.26 -6.17 5.34
C ASP A 107 21.67 -4.93 6.14
N THR A 108 22.10 -5.15 7.37
CA THR A 108 22.47 -4.08 8.31
C THR A 108 23.81 -3.44 7.94
N THR A 109 24.68 -4.15 7.24
CA THR A 109 25.99 -3.67 6.81
C THR A 109 25.86 -2.67 5.66
N THR A 110 25.05 -3.02 4.65
CA THR A 110 24.85 -2.17 3.47
C THR A 110 23.63 -1.25 3.59
N ARG A 111 22.90 -1.31 4.69
CA ARG A 111 21.66 -0.56 4.94
C ARG A 111 20.62 -0.75 3.82
N GLN A 112 20.39 -2.00 3.46
CA GLN A 112 19.50 -2.39 2.37
C GLN A 112 18.37 -3.30 2.86
N ILE A 113 17.20 -3.13 2.26
CA ILE A 113 16.08 -4.07 2.40
C ILE A 113 15.77 -4.70 1.05
N THR A 114 15.83 -6.02 0.97
CA THR A 114 15.41 -6.77 -0.22
C THR A 114 13.91 -7.03 -0.17
N ILE A 115 13.17 -6.49 -1.13
CA ILE A 115 11.73 -6.66 -1.26
C ILE A 115 11.42 -7.70 -2.30
N ILE A 116 10.57 -8.66 -1.93
CA ILE A 116 10.03 -9.68 -2.84
C ILE A 116 8.62 -9.26 -3.21
N GLY A 117 8.43 -8.89 -4.47
CA GLY A 117 7.15 -8.45 -5.01
C GLY A 117 6.36 -9.59 -5.69
N LYS A 118 5.25 -9.23 -6.32
CA LYS A 118 4.41 -10.17 -7.07
C LYS A 118 5.21 -10.84 -8.21
N GLY A 119 5.14 -12.18 -8.30
CA GLY A 119 5.86 -12.99 -9.30
C GLY A 119 7.38 -13.07 -9.02
N ASP A 120 7.75 -13.15 -7.74
CA ASP A 120 9.11 -13.31 -7.22
C ASP A 120 10.12 -12.25 -7.70
N ARG A 121 9.60 -11.10 -8.13
CA ARG A 121 10.46 -9.98 -8.52
C ARG A 121 11.07 -9.36 -7.29
N THR A 122 12.39 -9.36 -7.24
CA THR A 122 13.16 -8.74 -6.18
C THR A 122 13.62 -7.33 -6.56
N ARG A 123 13.67 -6.46 -5.57
CA ARG A 123 14.34 -5.16 -5.66
C ARG A 123 14.97 -4.81 -4.32
N LYS A 124 16.04 -4.03 -4.36
CA LYS A 124 16.72 -3.54 -3.16
C LYS A 124 16.36 -2.08 -2.94
N LEU A 125 16.10 -1.73 -1.69
CA LEU A 125 15.86 -0.37 -1.23
C LEU A 125 17.02 0.01 -0.32
N ASN A 126 17.65 1.15 -0.60
CA ASN A 126 18.80 1.65 0.15
C ASN A 126 18.33 2.72 1.14
N PHE A 127 18.93 2.73 2.32
CA PHE A 127 18.70 3.70 3.41
C PHE A 127 20.03 4.31 3.84
N VAL A 128 20.73 4.95 2.88
CA VAL A 128 22.08 5.47 3.07
C VAL A 128 22.14 6.99 3.24
N ASP A 129 21.04 7.69 2.89
CA ASP A 129 20.96 9.12 3.04
C ASP A 129 20.80 9.53 4.51
N LYS A 130 21.35 10.69 4.89
CA LYS A 130 21.19 11.23 6.25
C LYS A 130 19.72 11.40 6.65
N THR A 131 18.85 11.70 5.69
CA THR A 131 17.40 11.82 5.89
C THR A 131 16.73 10.49 6.23
N ASP A 132 17.41 9.36 6.02
CA ASP A 132 16.91 8.01 6.29
C ASP A 132 17.30 7.50 7.69
N GLU A 133 18.13 8.22 8.42
CA GLU A 133 18.72 7.75 9.69
C GLU A 133 17.62 7.32 10.68
N HIS A 134 16.65 8.18 10.94
CA HIS A 134 15.55 7.86 11.86
C HIS A 134 14.71 6.65 11.44
N ILE A 135 14.52 6.46 10.11
CA ILE A 135 13.82 5.29 9.62
C ILE A 135 14.67 4.04 9.86
N TRP A 136 15.98 4.15 9.59
CA TRP A 136 16.90 3.04 9.74
C TRP A 136 17.05 2.61 11.20
N GLU A 137 17.25 3.56 12.11
CA GLU A 137 17.27 3.31 13.56
C GLU A 137 15.99 2.63 14.03
N SER A 138 14.82 3.14 13.61
CA SER A 138 13.54 2.52 13.93
C SER A 138 13.40 1.09 13.37
N ILE A 139 14.03 0.77 12.23
CA ILE A 139 14.08 -0.59 11.68
C ILE A 139 14.94 -1.47 12.59
N LEU A 140 16.13 -0.99 12.98
CA LEU A 140 17.04 -1.75 13.85
C LEU A 140 16.39 -2.05 15.20
N ASP A 141 15.74 -1.08 15.81
CA ASP A 141 15.01 -1.25 17.08
C ASP A 141 13.86 -2.26 16.99
N LYS A 142 13.21 -2.34 15.82
CA LYS A 142 12.12 -3.31 15.59
C LYS A 142 12.62 -4.69 15.22
N MET A 143 13.86 -4.84 14.79
CA MET A 143 14.41 -6.16 14.49
C MET A 143 14.42 -7.04 15.75
N SER A 144 13.98 -8.26 15.60
CA SER A 144 13.88 -9.23 16.68
C SER A 144 14.40 -10.60 16.22
N ASN A 145 14.48 -11.54 17.12
CA ASN A 145 14.82 -12.93 16.80
C ASN A 145 13.73 -13.67 16.02
N GLY A 146 12.61 -13.00 15.70
CA GLY A 146 11.53 -13.56 14.90
C GLY A 146 11.78 -13.47 13.39
N ILE A 147 10.82 -13.98 12.62
CA ILE A 147 10.93 -14.03 11.15
C ILE A 147 10.64 -12.67 10.52
N PHE A 148 9.66 -11.92 11.05
CA PHE A 148 9.15 -10.70 10.41
C PHE A 148 9.52 -9.44 11.17
N LEU A 149 9.85 -8.37 10.42
CA LEU A 149 10.04 -7.04 11.00
C LEU A 149 8.73 -6.53 11.63
N PHE A 150 7.63 -6.68 10.90
CA PHE A 150 6.29 -6.29 11.38
C PHE A 150 5.49 -7.54 11.74
N TYR A 151 5.69 -8.02 12.95
CA TYR A 151 5.04 -9.23 13.44
C TYR A 151 3.67 -8.95 14.05
N ARG A 152 2.98 -10.02 14.40
CA ARG A 152 1.62 -9.97 14.95
C ARG A 152 1.61 -9.48 16.39
N THR A 153 0.77 -8.47 16.63
CA THR A 153 0.53 -7.88 17.95
C THR A 153 -0.97 -7.84 18.22
N ARG A 154 -1.33 -7.60 19.48
CA ARG A 154 -2.68 -7.20 19.90
C ARG A 154 -2.61 -5.87 20.62
N VAL A 155 -3.72 -5.14 20.63
CA VAL A 155 -3.87 -3.95 21.46
C VAL A 155 -4.42 -4.35 22.82
N GLN A 156 -3.85 -3.80 23.87
CA GLN A 156 -4.34 -3.94 25.23
C GLN A 156 -4.48 -2.54 25.84
N TYR A 157 -5.58 -2.31 26.52
CA TYR A 157 -5.81 -1.10 27.31
C TYR A 157 -5.30 -1.31 28.73
N PHE A 158 -4.56 -0.34 29.25
CA PHE A 158 -4.05 -0.32 30.62
C PHE A 158 -4.77 0.79 31.41
N PRO A 159 -5.79 0.45 32.22
CA PRO A 159 -6.64 1.44 32.88
C PRO A 159 -5.89 2.35 33.84
N ASN A 160 -4.83 1.87 34.49
CA ASN A 160 -4.04 2.63 35.46
C ASN A 160 -3.22 3.76 34.80
N GLU A 161 -2.91 3.62 33.53
CA GLU A 161 -2.09 4.55 32.75
C GLU A 161 -2.93 5.30 31.70
N ASP A 162 -4.22 4.95 31.58
CA ASP A 162 -5.15 5.42 30.54
C ASP A 162 -4.54 5.28 29.13
N GLU A 163 -3.81 4.20 28.90
CA GLU A 163 -3.03 4.00 27.70
C GLU A 163 -3.39 2.72 26.96
N MET A 164 -3.35 2.81 25.62
CA MET A 164 -3.41 1.65 24.74
C MET A 164 -2.03 1.30 24.24
N VAL A 165 -1.61 0.05 24.45
CA VAL A 165 -0.29 -0.46 24.07
C VAL A 165 -0.44 -1.64 23.13
N GLU A 166 0.46 -1.76 22.17
CA GLU A 166 0.61 -2.95 21.34
C GLU A 166 1.51 -3.97 22.04
N ILE A 167 0.96 -5.16 22.26
CA ILE A 167 1.67 -6.29 22.87
C ILE A 167 1.99 -7.33 21.80
N ASP A 168 3.20 -7.85 21.84
CA ASP A 168 3.65 -8.92 20.95
C ASP A 168 2.83 -10.20 21.19
N ILE A 169 2.36 -10.82 20.11
CA ILE A 169 1.73 -12.15 20.14
C ILE A 169 2.67 -13.20 19.58
N ASP A 170 3.15 -12.99 18.35
CA ASP A 170 3.99 -13.95 17.65
C ASP A 170 4.89 -13.25 16.62
N LYS A 171 6.19 -13.31 16.89
CA LYS A 171 7.24 -12.71 16.04
C LYS A 171 7.51 -13.50 14.75
N ASN A 172 6.95 -14.70 14.64
CA ASN A 172 7.07 -15.56 13.46
C ASN A 172 5.87 -15.46 12.52
N LEU A 173 4.82 -14.72 12.91
CA LEU A 173 3.69 -14.41 12.06
C LEU A 173 3.68 -12.93 11.70
N PRO A 174 3.48 -12.60 10.40
CA PRO A 174 3.41 -11.20 9.99
C PRO A 174 2.16 -10.53 10.55
N THR A 175 2.24 -9.23 10.76
CA THR A 175 1.04 -8.40 10.88
C THR A 175 0.22 -8.47 9.60
N THR A 176 -1.03 -7.98 9.62
CA THR A 176 -1.92 -8.07 8.46
C THR A 176 -2.04 -6.74 7.71
N THR A 177 -2.40 -6.81 6.43
CA THR A 177 -2.79 -5.60 5.69
C THR A 177 -4.03 -4.93 6.27
N SER A 178 -4.90 -5.69 6.95
CA SER A 178 -6.06 -5.17 7.67
C SER A 178 -5.65 -4.32 8.87
N TYR A 179 -4.60 -4.71 9.61
CA TYR A 179 -4.03 -3.89 10.67
C TYR A 179 -3.63 -2.51 10.14
N TYR A 180 -2.83 -2.48 9.05
CA TYR A 180 -2.43 -1.21 8.43
C TYR A 180 -3.64 -0.38 8.01
N SER A 181 -4.62 -1.00 7.36
CA SER A 181 -5.82 -0.31 6.87
C SER A 181 -6.66 0.27 8.01
N GLN A 182 -6.73 -0.42 9.14
CA GLN A 182 -7.41 0.06 10.34
C GLN A 182 -6.70 1.27 10.94
N ARG A 183 -5.39 1.18 11.18
CA ARG A 183 -4.58 2.30 11.70
C ARG A 183 -4.60 3.50 10.77
N PHE A 184 -4.56 3.26 9.47
CA PHE A 184 -4.67 4.32 8.47
C PHE A 184 -6.02 5.04 8.53
N ARG A 185 -7.10 4.31 8.78
CA ARG A 185 -8.43 4.88 8.97
C ARG A 185 -8.49 5.73 10.24
N GLU A 186 -7.99 5.22 11.36
CA GLU A 186 -7.93 5.93 12.64
C GLU A 186 -7.10 7.22 12.53
N MET A 187 -5.94 7.18 11.86
CA MET A 187 -5.15 8.37 11.56
C MET A 187 -5.96 9.41 10.76
N ARG A 188 -6.63 9.00 9.69
CA ARG A 188 -7.48 9.91 8.91
C ARG A 188 -8.59 10.55 9.75
N GLU A 189 -9.19 9.78 10.63
CA GLU A 189 -10.22 10.26 11.54
C GLU A 189 -9.67 11.30 12.51
N ALA A 190 -8.49 11.03 13.07
CA ALA A 190 -7.79 11.97 13.95
C ALA A 190 -7.36 13.27 13.24
N LEU A 191 -7.07 13.19 11.93
CA LEU A 191 -6.70 14.34 11.10
C LEU A 191 -7.90 15.07 10.46
N GLY A 192 -9.14 14.64 10.72
CA GLY A 192 -10.34 15.22 10.10
C GLY A 192 -10.45 14.96 8.59
N LEU A 193 -9.64 14.05 8.03
CA LEU A 193 -9.61 13.73 6.60
C LEU A 193 -10.74 12.74 6.24
N ARG A 194 -11.99 13.18 6.43
CA ARG A 194 -13.22 12.42 6.13
C ARG A 194 -13.87 12.97 4.86
N GLY A 195 -14.53 12.10 4.07
CA GLY A 195 -15.38 12.54 2.97
C GLY A 195 -15.01 12.02 1.58
N LYS A 196 -15.47 12.70 0.52
CA LYS A 196 -15.18 12.36 -0.87
C LYS A 196 -13.69 12.50 -1.17
N GLY A 197 -13.09 11.53 -1.87
CA GLY A 197 -11.65 11.54 -2.15
C GLY A 197 -10.81 10.93 -1.03
N VAL A 198 -11.42 10.04 -0.25
CA VAL A 198 -10.78 9.37 0.89
C VAL A 198 -9.40 8.86 0.53
N ILE A 199 -8.36 9.44 1.13
CA ILE A 199 -6.99 8.96 1.01
C ILE A 199 -6.84 7.54 1.57
N THR A 200 -6.00 6.76 0.94
CA THR A 200 -5.73 5.37 1.30
C THR A 200 -4.23 5.10 1.18
N SER A 201 -3.80 3.91 1.57
CA SER A 201 -2.42 3.47 1.32
C SER A 201 -2.00 3.57 -0.15
N HIS A 202 -2.94 3.40 -1.08
CA HIS A 202 -2.67 3.59 -2.51
C HIS A 202 -2.46 5.07 -2.88
N SER A 203 -3.11 6.00 -2.19
CA SER A 203 -2.90 7.44 -2.39
C SER A 203 -1.49 7.86 -1.97
N ILE A 204 -0.97 7.29 -0.87
CA ILE A 204 0.43 7.48 -0.45
C ILE A 204 1.40 6.98 -1.52
N ARG A 205 1.16 5.77 -2.03
CA ARG A 205 2.02 5.20 -3.09
C ARG A 205 1.96 6.01 -4.39
N ARG A 206 0.78 6.52 -4.77
CA ARG A 206 0.63 7.42 -5.93
C ARG A 206 1.43 8.71 -5.72
N TYR A 207 1.32 9.31 -4.56
CA TYR A 207 2.10 10.49 -4.18
C TYR A 207 3.60 10.25 -4.37
N TRP A 208 4.12 9.13 -3.85
CA TRP A 208 5.52 8.77 -4.04
C TRP A 208 5.89 8.64 -5.53
N ILE A 209 5.09 7.95 -6.33
CA ILE A 209 5.34 7.76 -7.76
C ILE A 209 5.36 9.09 -8.51
N THR A 210 4.34 9.92 -8.29
CA THR A 210 4.23 11.22 -8.99
C THR A 210 5.34 12.16 -8.59
N ARG A 211 5.68 12.18 -7.30
CA ARG A 211 6.80 12.97 -6.78
C ARG A 211 8.14 12.50 -7.36
N PHE A 212 8.42 11.19 -7.31
CA PHE A 212 9.69 10.63 -7.76
C PHE A 212 9.94 10.90 -9.26
N VAL A 213 8.90 10.84 -10.09
CA VAL A 213 8.99 11.24 -11.51
C VAL A 213 9.14 12.76 -11.63
N GLY A 214 8.44 13.55 -10.82
CA GLY A 214 8.54 15.02 -10.80
C GLY A 214 9.93 15.53 -10.42
N GLU A 215 10.67 14.77 -9.63
CA GLU A 215 12.10 15.04 -9.28
C GLU A 215 13.07 14.71 -10.45
N GLY A 216 12.58 14.41 -11.64
CA GLY A 216 13.39 14.16 -12.83
C GLY A 216 13.82 12.71 -13.03
N ASN A 217 13.36 11.78 -12.17
CA ASN A 217 13.69 10.37 -12.33
C ASN A 217 12.94 9.76 -13.52
N THR A 218 13.62 8.85 -14.23
CA THR A 218 13.00 8.22 -15.41
C THR A 218 11.83 7.32 -15.01
N ARG A 219 10.84 7.23 -15.92
CA ARG A 219 9.68 6.34 -15.74
C ARG A 219 10.08 4.87 -15.59
N ASP A 220 11.15 4.43 -16.25
CA ASP A 220 11.63 3.06 -16.12
C ASP A 220 12.25 2.80 -14.75
N LEU A 221 13.05 3.72 -14.21
CA LEU A 221 13.57 3.63 -12.85
C LEU A 221 12.41 3.60 -11.84
N THR A 222 11.45 4.52 -11.98
CA THR A 222 10.25 4.56 -11.13
C THR A 222 9.47 3.25 -11.21
N ARG A 223 9.29 2.68 -12.41
CA ARG A 223 8.65 1.38 -12.62
C ARG A 223 9.36 0.26 -11.84
N ARG A 224 10.68 0.20 -11.96
CA ARG A 224 11.49 -0.83 -11.26
C ARG A 224 11.38 -0.68 -9.75
N LEU A 225 11.58 0.53 -9.23
CA LEU A 225 11.51 0.79 -7.78
C LEU A 225 10.08 0.61 -7.22
N ALA A 226 9.06 1.01 -7.97
CA ALA A 226 7.67 0.73 -7.59
C ALA A 226 7.29 -0.76 -7.73
N GLY A 227 8.07 -1.60 -8.42
CA GLY A 227 7.73 -2.99 -8.70
C GLY A 227 6.51 -3.13 -9.62
N HIS A 228 6.42 -2.28 -10.66
CA HIS A 228 5.41 -2.40 -11.71
C HIS A 228 5.91 -3.26 -12.88
N THR A 229 4.99 -3.96 -13.55
CA THR A 229 5.31 -4.79 -14.72
C THR A 229 5.50 -3.97 -15.99
N SER A 230 4.86 -2.80 -16.08
CA SER A 230 4.95 -1.91 -17.24
C SER A 230 4.94 -0.44 -16.82
N THR A 231 5.44 0.43 -17.69
CA THR A 231 5.41 1.89 -17.50
C THR A 231 3.99 2.45 -17.62
N ARG A 232 3.06 1.74 -18.29
CA ARG A 232 1.66 2.17 -18.43
C ARG A 232 1.01 2.58 -17.10
N MET A 233 1.36 1.92 -15.99
CA MET A 233 0.86 2.30 -14.66
C MET A 233 1.47 3.61 -14.17
N ILE A 234 2.70 3.92 -14.55
CA ILE A 234 3.33 5.20 -14.26
C ILE A 234 2.66 6.29 -15.10
N ASP A 235 2.48 6.04 -16.40
CA ASP A 235 1.80 6.97 -17.31
C ASP A 235 0.37 7.28 -16.84
N TYR A 236 -0.32 6.26 -16.34
CA TYR A 236 -1.66 6.41 -15.74
C TYR A 236 -1.66 7.36 -14.54
N TYR A 237 -0.63 7.32 -13.68
CA TYR A 237 -0.51 8.23 -12.55
C TYR A 237 -0.04 9.62 -12.96
N MET A 238 0.82 9.73 -13.99
CA MET A 238 1.34 11.01 -14.49
C MET A 238 0.34 11.77 -15.36
N GLY A 239 -0.52 11.08 -16.08
CA GLY A 239 -1.53 11.70 -16.95
C GLY A 239 -2.60 12.53 -16.21
N GLU A 240 -2.53 12.58 -14.88
CA GLU A 240 -3.38 13.39 -14.01
C GLU A 240 -2.67 14.66 -13.49
N LEU A 241 -1.37 14.78 -13.72
CA LEU A 241 -0.59 15.97 -13.40
C LEU A 241 -0.61 16.94 -14.59
N ILE A 242 -1.77 17.52 -14.88
CA ILE A 242 -1.90 18.57 -15.91
C ILE A 242 -1.89 19.94 -15.22
N GLU A 243 -0.99 20.17 -14.29
CA GLU A 243 -0.51 21.53 -14.00
C GLU A 243 0.92 21.43 -13.44
N PRO A 244 1.90 22.11 -14.05
CA PRO A 244 3.23 22.17 -13.52
C PRO A 244 3.29 23.19 -12.38
N GLU A 245 2.79 22.84 -11.20
CA GLU A 245 3.31 23.50 -10.02
C GLU A 245 4.76 23.04 -9.87
N THR A 246 5.67 23.99 -9.93
CA THR A 246 7.10 23.80 -9.74
C THR A 246 7.33 23.06 -8.43
N ILE A 247 7.57 21.75 -8.53
CA ILE A 247 7.87 20.90 -7.37
C ILE A 247 9.31 21.21 -6.99
N THR A 248 9.48 22.18 -6.11
CA THR A 248 10.74 22.35 -5.39
C THR A 248 10.97 21.11 -4.53
N THR A 249 12.17 20.58 -4.59
CA THR A 249 12.66 19.44 -3.79
C THR A 249 12.15 19.52 -2.35
N ILE A 250 11.35 18.53 -1.95
CA ILE A 250 10.85 18.45 -0.58
C ILE A 250 11.72 17.44 0.13
N ASP A 251 12.59 17.95 1.00
CA ASP A 251 13.21 17.17 2.05
C ASP A 251 12.10 16.55 2.93
N ILE A 252 12.07 15.22 3.04
CA ILE A 252 11.13 14.54 3.94
C ILE A 252 11.76 14.56 5.34
N GLY A 253 12.08 15.72 5.87
CA GLY A 253 12.61 15.86 7.25
C GLY A 253 11.63 15.27 8.28
N VAL A 254 11.50 13.93 8.34
CA VAL A 254 10.76 13.11 9.31
C VAL A 254 11.50 11.81 9.55
#